data_4b289b74c756e6c15d5040f53c5fee25
#
_entry.id   4b289b74c756e6c15d5040f53c5fee25
#
_cell.length_a   1.000
_cell.length_b   1.000
_cell.length_c   1.000
_cell.angle_alpha   90.00
_cell.angle_beta   90.00
_cell.angle_gamma   90.00
#
_symmetry.space_group_name_H-M   'P 1'
#
loop_
_entity.id
_entity.type
_entity.pdbx_description
1 polymer ?
#
loop_
_entity_poly.entity_id
_entity_poly.type
_entity_poly.pdbx_seq_one_letter_code
_entity_poly.pdbx_strand_id
1 'polypeptide(L)'
;MSKHYTRLRGVRKTHKLRRFTVNVLMVSFLGFSMYVGLSDAPARNIIGSVTSVERPVLSIGDLKSTQQITSPMPWPGYGHSAYGVQKTQSFAASDDTASPVPIASLAKVITALAILDKHPLDVGESGPVITLSEQDVELYQEYVNKGGSVVAVEAGAQISLYQALQATMLASANNMADTTVRWVFGSTEEYVAYANAMLHNLGLQHTTVVDASGFSPDSVSTAKEMTVLGHLYMQNPVLLEIALQEEATISVAGVIPSYNSFANGDGMVGIKVGFTDEAMRTYMAADLQYGNGSVDGVSIAVVLGADNFSDAASDARAILKAGNSAHSRLAPPLP
;
A
#
# COMPACT_ATOMS: atom_id res chain seq x y z
N MET A 1 -40.06 -51.29 -61.80
CA MET A 1 -39.89 -49.86 -61.48
C MET A 1 -39.93 -49.71 -59.97
N SER A 2 -38.79 -49.74 -59.35
CA SER A 2 -38.62 -49.72 -57.88
C SER A 2 -38.23 -48.29 -57.41
N LYS A 3 -39.00 -47.70 -56.50
CA LYS A 3 -38.72 -46.46 -55.89
C LYS A 3 -38.08 -46.72 -54.51
N HIS A 4 -36.81 -46.43 -54.39
CA HIS A 4 -36.11 -46.41 -53.11
C HIS A 4 -36.49 -45.17 -52.29
N TYR A 5 -37.00 -45.36 -51.07
CA TYR A 5 -37.19 -44.36 -50.09
C TYR A 5 -35.94 -44.32 -49.14
N THR A 6 -35.16 -43.27 -49.23
CA THR A 6 -34.05 -43.04 -48.35
C THR A 6 -34.53 -42.33 -47.08
N ARG A 7 -34.39 -42.98 -45.95
CA ARG A 7 -34.79 -42.52 -44.62
C ARG A 7 -33.67 -41.53 -44.03
N LEU A 8 -33.98 -40.25 -43.96
CA LEU A 8 -33.14 -39.27 -43.28
C LEU A 8 -33.24 -39.48 -41.77
N ARG A 9 -32.13 -39.89 -41.15
CA ARG A 9 -31.97 -39.93 -39.70
C ARG A 9 -31.71 -38.51 -39.19
N GLY A 10 -32.63 -37.94 -38.41
CA GLY A 10 -32.47 -36.69 -37.69
C GLY A 10 -31.41 -36.80 -36.60
N VAL A 11 -30.37 -36.00 -36.71
CA VAL A 11 -29.38 -35.84 -35.68
C VAL A 11 -29.94 -34.89 -34.62
N ARG A 12 -30.33 -35.43 -33.47
CA ARG A 12 -30.63 -34.63 -32.26
C ARG A 12 -29.33 -34.02 -31.73
N LYS A 13 -29.15 -32.72 -31.91
CA LYS A 13 -28.14 -31.94 -31.20
C LYS A 13 -28.57 -31.81 -29.74
N THR A 14 -27.97 -32.58 -28.86
CA THR A 14 -28.03 -32.37 -27.41
C THR A 14 -27.13 -31.20 -27.06
N HIS A 15 -27.72 -30.04 -26.74
CA HIS A 15 -27.03 -28.97 -26.10
C HIS A 15 -26.63 -29.44 -24.69
N LYS A 16 -25.38 -29.83 -24.52
CA LYS A 16 -24.75 -29.95 -23.20
C LYS A 16 -24.56 -28.54 -22.63
N LEU A 17 -25.45 -28.16 -21.73
CA LEU A 17 -25.29 -27.00 -20.86
C LEU A 17 -24.01 -27.25 -20.01
N ARG A 18 -22.89 -26.67 -20.42
CA ARG A 18 -21.72 -26.60 -19.59
C ARG A 18 -22.05 -25.62 -18.44
N ARG A 19 -22.36 -26.19 -17.28
CA ARG A 19 -22.33 -25.44 -16.03
C ARG A 19 -20.88 -25.00 -15.80
N PHE A 20 -20.61 -23.73 -16.06
CA PHE A 20 -19.41 -23.06 -15.55
C PHE A 20 -19.59 -22.99 -14.03
N THR A 21 -18.93 -23.87 -13.33
CA THR A 21 -18.66 -23.70 -11.90
C THR A 21 -17.65 -22.58 -11.81
N VAL A 22 -18.11 -21.41 -11.40
CA VAL A 22 -17.23 -20.31 -10.99
C VAL A 22 -16.55 -20.80 -9.71
N ASN A 23 -15.32 -21.27 -9.82
CA ASN A 23 -14.44 -21.44 -8.67
C ASN A 23 -14.11 -20.05 -8.17
N VAL A 24 -14.88 -19.59 -7.18
CA VAL A 24 -14.43 -18.55 -6.26
C VAL A 24 -13.22 -19.14 -5.55
N LEU A 25 -12.04 -18.75 -6.00
CA LEU A 25 -10.81 -18.98 -5.25
C LEU A 25 -10.88 -18.09 -4.00
N MET A 26 -11.61 -18.58 -2.99
CA MET A 26 -11.29 -18.25 -1.61
C MET A 26 -9.85 -18.76 -1.41
N VAL A 27 -8.89 -17.85 -1.37
CA VAL A 27 -7.59 -18.14 -0.81
C VAL A 27 -7.81 -18.30 0.68
N SER A 28 -8.26 -19.49 1.08
CA SER A 28 -8.22 -19.94 2.44
C SER A 28 -6.75 -20.14 2.76
N PHE A 29 -6.15 -19.19 3.45
CA PHE A 29 -4.95 -19.41 4.23
C PHE A 29 -5.30 -20.41 5.33
N LEU A 30 -5.16 -21.71 5.03
CA LEU A 30 -5.10 -22.75 6.04
C LEU A 30 -3.86 -22.49 6.87
N GLY A 31 -4.13 -22.13 8.12
CA GLY A 31 -3.13 -21.87 9.13
C GLY A 31 -2.12 -23.00 9.26
N PHE A 32 -0.89 -22.66 9.07
CA PHE A 32 0.22 -23.40 9.61
C PHE A 32 0.42 -22.92 11.07
N SER A 33 -0.35 -23.50 12.00
CA SER A 33 -0.12 -23.34 13.42
C SER A 33 1.20 -24.04 13.75
N MET A 34 2.29 -23.33 13.69
CA MET A 34 3.52 -23.76 14.35
C MET A 34 3.46 -23.26 15.80
N TYR A 35 3.26 -24.19 16.71
CA TYR A 35 3.30 -24.00 18.14
C TYR A 35 4.72 -23.57 18.53
N VAL A 36 4.92 -22.27 18.71
CA VAL A 36 6.10 -21.72 19.36
C VAL A 36 5.69 -21.31 20.76
N GLY A 37 6.36 -21.89 21.75
CA GLY A 37 6.06 -21.73 23.15
C GLY A 37 5.98 -20.26 23.59
N LEU A 38 4.90 -19.98 24.33
CA LEU A 38 4.68 -18.77 25.08
C LEU A 38 5.87 -18.52 26.04
N SER A 39 6.70 -17.57 25.72
CA SER A 39 7.41 -16.83 26.75
C SER A 39 6.57 -15.57 27.02
N ASP A 40 6.02 -15.49 28.24
CA ASP A 40 5.33 -14.32 28.77
C ASP A 40 6.30 -13.12 28.81
N ALA A 41 6.35 -12.38 27.70
CA ALA A 41 6.87 -11.02 27.72
C ALA A 41 5.66 -10.08 27.80
N PRO A 42 5.60 -9.22 28.84
CA PRO A 42 4.50 -8.28 28.95
C PRO A 42 4.50 -7.37 27.73
N ALA A 43 3.32 -7.19 27.12
CA ALA A 43 3.09 -6.17 26.10
C ALA A 43 3.56 -4.84 26.69
N ARG A 44 4.74 -4.41 26.28
CA ARG A 44 5.23 -3.06 26.64
C ARG A 44 4.34 -2.09 25.89
N ASN A 45 3.60 -1.27 26.66
CA ASN A 45 3.00 -0.04 26.18
C ASN A 45 4.08 0.84 25.54
N ILE A 46 4.28 0.70 24.23
CA ILE A 46 5.25 1.48 23.44
C ILE A 46 4.71 2.89 23.16
N ILE A 47 3.45 3.17 23.54
CA ILE A 47 2.85 4.50 23.44
C ILE A 47 3.18 5.30 24.70
N GLY A 48 4.47 5.49 24.96
CA GLY A 48 4.96 6.41 25.98
C GLY A 48 5.30 7.76 25.34
N SER A 49 4.44 8.75 25.54
CA SER A 49 4.67 10.19 25.32
C SER A 49 5.22 10.57 23.94
N VAL A 50 4.38 10.52 22.92
CA VAL A 50 4.54 11.42 21.78
C VAL A 50 4.06 12.81 22.26
N THR A 51 4.97 13.56 22.88
CA THR A 51 4.77 15.00 23.07
C THR A 51 4.56 15.63 21.70
N SER A 52 3.56 16.51 21.59
CA SER A 52 3.17 17.31 20.44
C SER A 52 4.29 17.47 19.40
N VAL A 53 4.34 16.55 18.42
CA VAL A 53 5.17 16.73 17.24
C VAL A 53 4.50 17.84 16.45
N GLU A 54 5.19 18.96 16.30
CA GLU A 54 4.79 19.99 15.33
C GLU A 54 4.49 19.27 14.02
N ARG A 55 3.27 19.47 13.49
CA ARG A 55 2.84 18.85 12.22
C ARG A 55 3.93 19.15 11.19
N PRO A 56 4.56 18.15 10.58
CA PRO A 56 5.49 18.41 9.52
C PRO A 56 4.69 19.09 8.41
N VAL A 57 4.86 20.38 8.24
CA VAL A 57 4.47 21.06 7.00
C VAL A 57 5.30 20.35 5.95
N LEU A 58 4.65 19.69 4.98
CA LEU A 58 5.29 19.05 3.84
C LEU A 58 6.19 20.11 3.16
N SER A 59 7.44 20.20 3.58
CA SER A 59 8.39 21.21 3.11
C SER A 59 9.47 20.52 2.30
N ILE A 60 9.53 20.89 1.02
CA ILE A 60 10.49 20.41 0.03
C ILE A 60 11.93 20.91 0.31
N GLY A 61 12.10 21.85 1.21
CA GLY A 61 13.40 22.45 1.49
C GLY A 61 14.52 21.43 1.74
N ASP A 62 14.14 20.26 2.25
CA ASP A 62 15.07 19.22 2.69
C ASP A 62 15.42 18.18 1.60
N LEU A 63 14.70 18.15 0.46
CA LEU A 63 14.93 17.14 -0.58
C LEU A 63 15.97 17.55 -1.64
N LYS A 64 16.48 18.78 -1.61
CA LYS A 64 17.34 19.35 -2.68
C LYS A 64 18.80 18.91 -2.63
N SER A 65 19.26 18.29 -1.57
CA SER A 65 20.66 17.84 -1.46
C SER A 65 20.70 16.36 -1.08
N THR A 66 20.47 15.48 -2.06
CA THR A 66 20.49 14.04 -1.85
C THR A 66 21.92 13.51 -1.97
N GLN A 67 22.39 12.83 -0.92
CA GLN A 67 23.65 12.11 -0.96
C GLN A 67 23.44 10.71 -1.54
N GLN A 68 24.06 10.44 -2.68
CA GLN A 68 23.99 9.12 -3.30
C GLN A 68 24.81 8.09 -2.54
N ILE A 69 24.22 6.96 -2.20
CA ILE A 69 24.94 5.80 -1.66
C ILE A 69 25.61 5.08 -2.82
N THR A 70 26.93 5.07 -2.82
CA THR A 70 27.75 4.42 -3.86
C THR A 70 28.15 2.98 -3.53
N SER A 71 27.83 2.51 -2.30
CA SER A 71 28.09 1.12 -1.92
C SER A 71 27.25 0.15 -2.76
N PRO A 72 27.77 -1.05 -3.11
CA PRO A 72 26.99 -2.05 -3.80
C PRO A 72 25.71 -2.41 -3.01
N MET A 73 24.57 -2.39 -3.68
CA MET A 73 23.28 -2.75 -3.13
C MET A 73 22.79 -4.07 -3.72
N PRO A 74 22.06 -4.91 -2.97
CA PRO A 74 21.54 -6.19 -3.45
C PRO A 74 20.26 -5.98 -4.26
N TRP A 75 20.38 -5.28 -5.39
CA TRP A 75 19.23 -5.05 -6.26
C TRP A 75 18.73 -6.36 -6.86
N PRO A 76 17.41 -6.61 -6.89
CA PRO A 76 16.84 -7.72 -7.63
C PRO A 76 17.15 -7.59 -9.13
N GLY A 77 17.19 -8.72 -9.84
CA GLY A 77 17.43 -8.75 -11.28
C GLY A 77 16.19 -8.41 -12.13
N TYR A 78 15.15 -7.83 -11.52
CA TYR A 78 13.89 -7.47 -12.17
C TYR A 78 13.42 -6.08 -11.69
N GLY A 79 12.50 -5.49 -12.47
CA GLY A 79 11.79 -4.27 -12.09
C GLY A 79 12.70 -3.12 -11.63
N HIS A 80 12.16 -2.31 -10.72
CA HIS A 80 12.86 -1.14 -10.17
C HIS A 80 12.82 -1.15 -8.66
N SER A 81 13.94 -0.82 -8.03
CA SER A 81 14.04 -0.76 -6.57
C SER A 81 14.77 0.48 -6.11
N ALA A 82 14.42 0.94 -4.92
CA ALA A 82 15.11 2.07 -4.31
C ALA A 82 15.18 1.92 -2.78
N TYR A 83 16.15 2.60 -2.23
CA TYR A 83 16.36 2.78 -0.79
C TYR A 83 16.51 4.27 -0.49
N GLY A 84 15.93 4.74 0.61
CA GLY A 84 16.07 6.12 1.06
C GLY A 84 16.11 6.23 2.56
N VAL A 85 16.92 7.20 3.06
CA VAL A 85 16.95 7.63 4.46
C VAL A 85 16.78 9.14 4.49
N GLN A 86 15.71 9.60 5.14
CA GLN A 86 15.39 11.03 5.16
C GLN A 86 16.35 11.87 5.99
N LYS A 87 16.68 11.44 7.21
CA LYS A 87 17.52 12.21 8.15
C LYS A 87 18.83 12.70 7.53
N THR A 88 19.38 11.95 6.58
CA THR A 88 20.62 12.28 5.87
C THR A 88 20.41 12.54 4.40
N GLN A 89 19.16 12.50 3.94
CA GLN A 89 18.81 12.65 2.53
C GLN A 89 19.63 11.73 1.61
N SER A 90 19.99 10.55 2.15
CA SER A 90 20.74 9.55 1.41
C SER A 90 19.80 8.62 0.67
N PHE A 91 20.13 8.30 -0.57
CA PHE A 91 19.33 7.38 -1.37
C PHE A 91 20.24 6.50 -2.25
N ALA A 92 19.67 5.38 -2.70
CA ALA A 92 20.18 4.56 -3.78
C ALA A 92 18.99 4.02 -4.60
N ALA A 93 19.18 3.84 -5.88
CA ALA A 93 18.21 3.21 -6.77
C ALA A 93 18.90 2.21 -7.69
N SER A 94 18.17 1.17 -8.09
CA SER A 94 18.66 0.19 -9.06
C SER A 94 18.86 0.80 -10.44
N ASP A 95 18.06 1.84 -10.76
CA ASP A 95 18.17 2.65 -11.96
C ASP A 95 17.74 4.08 -11.63
N ASP A 96 18.68 5.03 -11.63
CA ASP A 96 18.42 6.46 -11.37
C ASP A 96 17.72 7.18 -12.52
N THR A 97 17.73 6.58 -13.71
CA THR A 97 17.11 7.13 -14.92
C THR A 97 15.81 6.45 -15.28
N ALA A 98 15.30 5.60 -14.38
CA ALA A 98 14.11 4.81 -14.62
C ALA A 98 12.91 5.69 -15.01
N SER A 99 12.25 5.32 -16.08
CA SER A 99 10.95 5.88 -16.44
C SER A 99 9.91 5.47 -15.40
N PRO A 100 8.86 6.30 -15.18
CA PRO A 100 7.75 5.92 -14.34
C PRO A 100 7.11 4.60 -14.80
N VAL A 101 6.74 3.76 -13.84
CA VAL A 101 6.06 2.49 -14.07
C VAL A 101 4.78 2.42 -13.23
N PRO A 102 3.80 1.58 -13.60
CA PRO A 102 2.60 1.36 -12.80
C PRO A 102 2.96 0.94 -11.37
N ILE A 103 2.29 1.54 -10.37
CA ILE A 103 2.62 1.34 -8.95
C ILE A 103 1.56 0.54 -8.20
N ALA A 104 0.49 0.16 -8.86
CA ALA A 104 -0.64 -0.52 -8.24
C ALA A 104 -1.07 0.17 -6.93
N SER A 105 -1.47 -0.60 -5.93
CA SER A 105 -1.96 -0.07 -4.65
C SER A 105 -0.94 0.71 -3.81
N LEU A 106 0.30 0.89 -4.25
CA LEU A 106 1.20 1.87 -3.62
C LEU A 106 0.65 3.30 -3.79
N ALA A 107 -0.19 3.57 -4.80
CA ALA A 107 -0.91 4.83 -4.97
C ALA A 107 -1.73 5.22 -3.73
N LYS A 108 -2.21 4.25 -2.94
CA LYS A 108 -2.95 4.52 -1.69
C LYS A 108 -2.12 5.22 -0.60
N VAL A 109 -0.79 5.16 -0.70
CA VAL A 109 0.10 5.98 0.14
C VAL A 109 -0.13 7.47 -0.15
N ILE A 110 -0.22 7.83 -1.43
CA ILE A 110 -0.51 9.20 -1.89
C ILE A 110 -1.90 9.62 -1.42
N THR A 111 -2.88 8.71 -1.58
CA THR A 111 -4.27 8.93 -1.17
C THR A 111 -4.38 9.20 0.33
N ALA A 112 -3.73 8.40 1.16
CA ALA A 112 -3.74 8.58 2.62
C ALA A 112 -3.08 9.91 3.03
N LEU A 113 -1.97 10.28 2.39
CA LEU A 113 -1.30 11.57 2.62
C LEU A 113 -2.22 12.75 2.23
N ALA A 114 -2.84 12.70 1.06
CA ALA A 114 -3.75 13.75 0.58
C ALA A 114 -5.00 13.90 1.47
N ILE A 115 -5.56 12.78 1.96
CA ILE A 115 -6.70 12.78 2.89
C ILE A 115 -6.31 13.48 4.19
N LEU A 116 -5.18 13.11 4.81
CA LEU A 116 -4.75 13.68 6.07
C LEU A 116 -4.20 15.12 5.96
N ASP A 117 -3.82 15.54 4.76
CA ASP A 117 -3.52 16.95 4.52
C ASP A 117 -4.79 17.82 4.54
N LYS A 118 -5.92 17.30 4.03
CA LYS A 118 -7.23 17.98 4.06
C LYS A 118 -7.96 17.83 5.40
N HIS A 119 -7.92 16.65 6.00
CA HIS A 119 -8.57 16.30 7.25
C HIS A 119 -7.56 15.68 8.21
N PRO A 120 -6.69 16.51 8.82
CA PRO A 120 -5.70 16.02 9.76
C PRO A 120 -6.38 15.34 10.96
N LEU A 121 -5.76 14.27 11.44
CA LEU A 121 -6.12 13.57 12.66
C LEU A 121 -4.93 13.57 13.62
N ASP A 122 -5.20 13.57 14.90
CA ASP A 122 -4.22 13.25 15.93
C ASP A 122 -4.30 11.76 16.30
N VAL A 123 -3.23 11.22 16.90
CA VAL A 123 -3.22 9.81 17.36
C VAL A 123 -4.33 9.60 18.39
N GLY A 124 -5.11 8.53 18.19
CA GLY A 124 -6.27 8.20 19.01
C GLY A 124 -7.57 8.91 18.60
N GLU A 125 -7.54 9.80 17.60
CA GLU A 125 -8.76 10.40 17.06
C GLU A 125 -9.40 9.50 15.99
N SER A 126 -10.72 9.30 16.12
CA SER A 126 -11.49 8.60 15.07
C SER A 126 -11.76 9.50 13.86
N GLY A 127 -11.72 10.81 14.04
CA GLY A 127 -12.06 11.79 13.03
C GLY A 127 -13.56 11.86 12.68
N PRO A 128 -13.91 12.59 11.63
CA PRO A 128 -15.28 12.73 11.17
C PRO A 128 -15.93 11.39 10.82
N VAL A 129 -17.27 11.35 10.93
CA VAL A 129 -18.08 10.19 10.54
C VAL A 129 -18.45 10.28 9.07
N ILE A 130 -18.19 9.21 8.33
CA ILE A 130 -18.60 9.02 6.95
C ILE A 130 -19.83 8.11 6.95
N THR A 131 -20.95 8.59 6.43
CA THR A 131 -22.13 7.75 6.19
C THR A 131 -22.02 7.15 4.80
N LEU A 132 -22.01 5.83 4.73
CA LEU A 132 -21.94 5.09 3.48
C LEU A 132 -23.27 5.18 2.72
N SER A 133 -23.22 5.27 1.41
CA SER A 133 -24.35 5.44 0.51
C SER A 133 -24.56 4.22 -0.39
N GLU A 134 -25.66 4.17 -1.13
CA GLU A 134 -25.86 3.16 -2.20
C GLU A 134 -24.75 3.21 -3.25
N GLN A 135 -24.21 4.39 -3.54
CA GLN A 135 -23.06 4.52 -4.46
C GLN A 135 -21.80 3.81 -3.94
N ASP A 136 -21.59 3.73 -2.62
CA ASP A 136 -20.48 3.00 -2.02
C ASP A 136 -20.68 1.49 -2.14
N VAL A 137 -21.92 1.02 -2.09
CA VAL A 137 -22.29 -0.38 -2.36
C VAL A 137 -22.07 -0.70 -3.85
N GLU A 138 -22.42 0.21 -4.75
CA GLU A 138 -22.15 0.04 -6.20
C GLU A 138 -20.66 -0.05 -6.48
N LEU A 139 -19.84 0.83 -5.89
CA LEU A 139 -18.37 0.77 -5.98
C LEU A 139 -17.79 -0.56 -5.46
N TYR A 140 -18.31 -1.04 -4.32
CA TYR A 140 -17.92 -2.34 -3.79
C TYR A 140 -18.17 -3.45 -4.80
N GLN A 141 -19.38 -3.51 -5.39
CA GLN A 141 -19.74 -4.53 -6.40
C GLN A 141 -18.90 -4.39 -7.67
N GLU A 142 -18.63 -3.17 -8.10
CA GLU A 142 -17.78 -2.90 -9.26
C GLU A 142 -16.38 -3.49 -9.07
N TYR A 143 -15.74 -3.23 -7.94
CA TYR A 143 -14.40 -3.77 -7.65
C TYR A 143 -14.40 -5.27 -7.41
N VAL A 144 -15.45 -5.85 -6.80
CA VAL A 144 -15.62 -7.30 -6.72
C VAL A 144 -15.64 -7.92 -8.11
N ASN A 145 -16.41 -7.34 -9.05
CA ASN A 145 -16.51 -7.82 -10.41
C ASN A 145 -15.20 -7.71 -11.21
N LYS A 146 -14.38 -6.70 -10.88
CA LYS A 146 -13.05 -6.46 -11.47
C LYS A 146 -11.92 -7.24 -10.78
N GLY A 147 -12.21 -7.99 -9.71
CA GLY A 147 -11.20 -8.71 -8.94
C GLY A 147 -10.30 -7.80 -8.07
N GLY A 148 -10.74 -6.58 -7.80
CA GLY A 148 -10.05 -5.64 -6.93
C GLY A 148 -10.19 -5.98 -5.45
N SER A 149 -9.27 -5.49 -4.62
CA SER A 149 -9.37 -5.60 -3.16
C SER A 149 -10.50 -4.73 -2.63
N VAL A 150 -11.34 -5.26 -1.76
CA VAL A 150 -12.50 -4.56 -1.20
C VAL A 150 -12.70 -4.86 0.27
N VAL A 151 -13.38 -3.95 0.96
CA VAL A 151 -13.95 -4.14 2.29
C VAL A 151 -15.46 -3.99 2.19
N ALA A 152 -16.21 -4.89 2.86
CA ALA A 152 -17.68 -4.88 2.82
C ALA A 152 -18.24 -3.56 3.33
N VAL A 153 -19.30 -3.09 2.67
CA VAL A 153 -20.02 -1.84 2.97
C VAL A 153 -21.53 -2.08 2.96
N GLU A 154 -22.26 -1.25 3.71
CA GLU A 154 -23.71 -1.25 3.76
C GLU A 154 -24.21 0.19 3.73
N ALA A 155 -25.19 0.49 2.88
CA ALA A 155 -25.78 1.83 2.80
C ALA A 155 -26.45 2.24 4.12
N GLY A 156 -26.21 3.47 4.53
CA GLY A 156 -26.65 3.99 5.82
C GLY A 156 -25.74 3.66 7.00
N ALA A 157 -24.80 2.74 6.84
CA ALA A 157 -23.81 2.45 7.87
C ALA A 157 -22.82 3.61 8.03
N GLN A 158 -22.24 3.72 9.23
CA GLN A 158 -21.31 4.78 9.58
C GLN A 158 -19.94 4.21 9.92
N ILE A 159 -18.90 4.82 9.37
CA ILE A 159 -17.51 4.55 9.70
C ILE A 159 -16.81 5.87 10.02
N SER A 160 -15.76 5.81 10.82
CA SER A 160 -14.92 6.99 11.05
C SER A 160 -13.91 7.18 9.92
N LEU A 161 -13.37 8.38 9.75
CA LEU A 161 -12.28 8.64 8.80
C LEU A 161 -11.06 7.75 9.10
N TYR A 162 -10.76 7.52 10.38
CA TYR A 162 -9.68 6.60 10.77
C TYR A 162 -9.94 5.16 10.30
N GLN A 163 -11.18 4.65 10.48
CA GLN A 163 -11.56 3.32 9.98
C GLN A 163 -11.50 3.23 8.44
N ALA A 164 -11.87 4.31 7.74
CA ALA A 164 -11.74 4.37 6.28
C ALA A 164 -10.28 4.29 5.83
N LEU A 165 -9.36 4.99 6.53
CA LEU A 165 -7.93 4.89 6.30
C LEU A 165 -7.38 3.49 6.61
N GLN A 166 -7.81 2.87 7.73
CA GLN A 166 -7.45 1.49 8.05
C GLN A 166 -7.87 0.52 6.95
N ALA A 167 -9.12 0.59 6.48
CA ALA A 167 -9.63 -0.25 5.41
C ALA A 167 -8.84 -0.04 4.08
N THR A 168 -8.56 1.21 3.75
CA THR A 168 -7.78 1.58 2.56
C THR A 168 -6.34 1.04 2.62
N MET A 169 -5.69 1.14 3.77
CA MET A 169 -4.26 0.80 3.89
C MET A 169 -4.05 -0.67 4.24
N LEU A 170 -4.72 -1.22 5.25
CA LEU A 170 -4.49 -2.58 5.73
C LEU A 170 -5.03 -3.63 4.74
N ALA A 171 -6.31 -3.56 4.40
CA ALA A 171 -6.94 -4.48 3.45
C ALA A 171 -6.76 -4.07 1.98
N SER A 172 -6.06 -2.96 1.74
CA SER A 172 -5.87 -2.43 0.37
C SER A 172 -7.20 -2.13 -0.37
N ALA A 173 -8.27 -1.81 0.34
CA ALA A 173 -9.61 -1.70 -0.20
C ALA A 173 -9.74 -0.55 -1.21
N ASN A 174 -9.98 -0.89 -2.49
CA ASN A 174 -10.15 0.07 -3.57
C ASN A 174 -11.44 0.88 -3.39
N ASN A 175 -12.54 0.20 -3.06
CA ASN A 175 -13.81 0.87 -2.80
C ASN A 175 -13.72 1.88 -1.65
N MET A 176 -12.95 1.57 -0.60
CA MET A 176 -12.77 2.51 0.52
C MET A 176 -11.88 3.69 0.16
N ALA A 177 -10.88 3.49 -0.70
CA ALA A 177 -10.11 4.61 -1.24
C ALA A 177 -11.01 5.59 -2.00
N ASP A 178 -11.82 5.09 -2.95
CA ASP A 178 -12.74 5.93 -3.73
C ASP A 178 -13.83 6.57 -2.88
N THR A 179 -14.46 5.81 -1.97
CA THR A 179 -15.43 6.35 -1.01
C THR A 179 -14.84 7.51 -0.21
N THR A 180 -13.62 7.32 0.33
CA THR A 180 -13.00 8.33 1.19
C THR A 180 -12.61 9.57 0.41
N VAL A 181 -12.01 9.43 -0.79
CA VAL A 181 -11.64 10.62 -1.58
C VAL A 181 -12.86 11.38 -2.07
N ARG A 182 -13.96 10.71 -2.44
CA ARG A 182 -15.21 11.40 -2.78
C ARG A 182 -15.76 12.17 -1.59
N TRP A 183 -15.70 11.60 -0.39
CA TRP A 183 -16.16 12.27 0.83
C TRP A 183 -15.28 13.49 1.15
N VAL A 184 -13.95 13.39 1.00
CA VAL A 184 -12.99 14.45 1.32
C VAL A 184 -12.95 15.56 0.27
N PHE A 185 -12.95 15.18 -1.01
CA PHE A 185 -12.68 16.10 -2.12
C PHE A 185 -13.92 16.40 -2.97
N GLY A 186 -15.02 15.68 -2.77
CA GLY A 186 -16.24 15.80 -3.56
C GLY A 186 -16.33 14.86 -4.75
N SER A 187 -15.21 14.58 -5.41
CA SER A 187 -15.11 13.62 -6.51
C SER A 187 -13.71 13.00 -6.63
N THR A 188 -13.58 11.95 -7.43
CA THR A 188 -12.27 11.35 -7.76
C THR A 188 -11.43 12.31 -8.60
N GLU A 189 -12.05 13.06 -9.50
CA GLU A 189 -11.38 14.05 -10.36
C GLU A 189 -10.75 15.18 -9.54
N GLU A 190 -11.49 15.69 -8.55
CA GLU A 190 -10.98 16.72 -7.64
C GLU A 190 -9.82 16.19 -6.77
N TYR A 191 -9.93 14.93 -6.32
CA TYR A 191 -8.82 14.26 -5.64
C TYR A 191 -7.59 14.16 -6.56
N VAL A 192 -7.76 13.68 -7.79
CA VAL A 192 -6.65 13.50 -8.75
C VAL A 192 -5.97 14.84 -9.03
N ALA A 193 -6.73 15.89 -9.23
CA ALA A 193 -6.19 17.24 -9.42
C ALA A 193 -5.38 17.68 -8.18
N TYR A 194 -5.93 17.49 -6.99
CA TYR A 194 -5.29 17.83 -5.74
C TYR A 194 -4.01 17.02 -5.49
N ALA A 195 -4.08 15.70 -5.63
CA ALA A 195 -2.96 14.81 -5.40
C ALA A 195 -1.78 15.11 -6.35
N ASN A 196 -2.06 15.31 -7.64
CA ASN A 196 -1.02 15.64 -8.61
C ASN A 196 -0.41 17.02 -8.35
N ALA A 197 -1.20 18.02 -7.92
CA ALA A 197 -0.66 19.31 -7.47
C ALA A 197 0.23 19.16 -6.23
N MET A 198 -0.18 18.35 -5.25
CA MET A 198 0.63 18.02 -4.06
C MET A 198 1.96 17.35 -4.47
N LEU A 199 1.91 16.34 -5.34
CA LEU A 199 3.11 15.64 -5.85
C LEU A 199 4.06 16.59 -6.56
N HIS A 200 3.54 17.45 -7.42
CA HIS A 200 4.33 18.49 -8.12
C HIS A 200 4.98 19.46 -7.12
N ASN A 201 4.24 19.92 -6.10
CA ASN A 201 4.76 20.80 -5.06
C ASN A 201 5.84 20.11 -4.21
N LEU A 202 5.79 18.78 -4.04
CA LEU A 202 6.82 17.96 -3.43
C LEU A 202 8.03 17.73 -4.35
N GLY A 203 8.02 18.21 -5.59
CA GLY A 203 9.07 18.00 -6.57
C GLY A 203 9.11 16.59 -7.16
N LEU A 204 8.06 15.77 -6.97
CA LEU A 204 7.93 14.41 -7.47
C LEU A 204 7.37 14.44 -8.90
N GLN A 205 8.24 14.70 -9.85
CA GLN A 205 7.86 14.99 -11.25
C GLN A 205 7.57 13.74 -12.08
N HIS A 206 7.97 12.57 -11.59
CA HIS A 206 7.77 11.29 -12.24
C HIS A 206 6.62 10.47 -11.60
N THR A 207 5.89 11.09 -10.66
CA THR A 207 4.74 10.46 -10.01
C THR A 207 3.46 11.15 -10.46
N THR A 208 2.51 10.34 -10.96
CA THR A 208 1.18 10.81 -11.37
C THR A 208 0.15 9.77 -10.93
N VAL A 209 -0.98 10.22 -10.40
CA VAL A 209 -2.13 9.37 -10.12
C VAL A 209 -3.31 9.78 -10.99
N VAL A 210 -4.09 8.80 -11.41
CA VAL A 210 -5.34 8.99 -12.18
C VAL A 210 -6.56 8.42 -11.45
N ASP A 211 -6.33 7.73 -10.35
CA ASP A 211 -7.34 7.16 -9.47
C ASP A 211 -6.87 7.16 -8.01
N ALA A 212 -7.76 6.83 -7.07
CA ALA A 212 -7.43 6.81 -5.65
C ALA A 212 -6.79 5.49 -5.20
N SER A 213 -6.87 4.45 -5.99
CA SER A 213 -6.53 3.09 -5.56
C SER A 213 -5.26 2.52 -6.21
N GLY A 214 -4.82 3.11 -7.33
CA GLY A 214 -3.77 2.57 -8.18
C GLY A 214 -4.23 1.33 -8.95
N PHE A 215 -5.54 1.20 -9.17
CA PHE A 215 -6.10 0.12 -9.99
C PHE A 215 -5.85 0.38 -11.47
N SER A 216 -5.76 1.64 -11.87
CA SER A 216 -5.37 2.04 -13.21
C SER A 216 -3.86 1.89 -13.42
N PRO A 217 -3.40 1.33 -14.55
CA PRO A 217 -1.98 1.27 -14.89
C PRO A 217 -1.37 2.66 -15.18
N ASP A 218 -2.20 3.68 -15.36
CA ASP A 218 -1.75 5.05 -15.61
C ASP A 218 -1.38 5.80 -14.31
N SER A 219 -1.66 5.22 -13.13
CA SER A 219 -1.11 5.66 -11.85
C SER A 219 0.32 5.15 -11.73
N VAL A 220 1.30 6.02 -11.98
CA VAL A 220 2.71 5.68 -12.19
C VAL A 220 3.64 6.45 -11.26
N SER A 221 4.81 5.87 -11.00
CA SER A 221 5.90 6.51 -10.26
C SER A 221 7.25 5.85 -10.54
N THR A 222 8.32 6.38 -9.94
CA THR A 222 9.61 5.70 -9.84
C THR A 222 9.80 5.13 -8.43
N ALA A 223 10.58 4.07 -8.29
CA ALA A 223 10.91 3.52 -6.98
C ALA A 223 11.55 4.58 -6.05
N LYS A 224 12.36 5.47 -6.62
CA LYS A 224 13.01 6.58 -5.90
C LYS A 224 11.99 7.56 -5.32
N GLU A 225 11.03 8.05 -6.12
CA GLU A 225 10.02 8.98 -5.63
C GLU A 225 9.08 8.32 -4.62
N MET A 226 8.80 7.02 -4.79
CA MET A 226 8.03 6.27 -3.80
C MET A 226 8.75 6.15 -2.45
N THR A 227 10.10 6.18 -2.37
CA THR A 227 10.79 6.23 -1.06
C THR A 227 10.52 7.54 -0.32
N VAL A 228 10.42 8.65 -1.04
CA VAL A 228 10.05 9.96 -0.45
C VAL A 228 8.64 9.91 0.13
N LEU A 229 7.68 9.37 -0.62
CA LEU A 229 6.30 9.20 -0.17
C LEU A 229 6.20 8.26 1.04
N GLY A 230 6.98 7.18 1.05
CA GLY A 230 7.10 6.28 2.19
C GLY A 230 7.63 7.00 3.45
N HIS A 231 8.58 7.89 3.33
CA HIS A 231 9.06 8.72 4.45
C HIS A 231 7.97 9.65 4.98
N LEU A 232 7.28 10.37 4.10
CA LEU A 232 6.19 11.26 4.48
C LEU A 232 5.06 10.47 5.19
N TYR A 233 4.77 9.26 4.71
CA TYR A 233 3.82 8.36 5.33
C TYR A 233 4.25 7.99 6.76
N MET A 234 5.48 7.55 6.95
CA MET A 234 6.00 7.12 8.26
C MET A 234 6.26 8.27 9.23
N GLN A 235 6.35 9.52 8.75
CA GLN A 235 6.43 10.71 9.58
C GLN A 235 5.06 11.15 10.13
N ASN A 236 3.98 10.76 9.48
CA ASN A 236 2.65 11.04 10.00
C ASN A 236 2.31 10.03 11.12
N PRO A 237 2.07 10.48 12.36
CA PRO A 237 1.90 9.58 13.51
C PRO A 237 0.69 8.63 13.36
N VAL A 238 -0.39 9.08 12.70
CA VAL A 238 -1.60 8.27 12.46
C VAL A 238 -1.31 7.18 11.42
N LEU A 239 -0.58 7.53 10.35
CA LEU A 239 -0.21 6.56 9.32
C LEU A 239 0.83 5.55 9.82
N LEU A 240 1.77 5.99 10.66
CA LEU A 240 2.70 5.10 11.35
C LEU A 240 1.94 4.12 12.25
N GLU A 241 0.96 4.61 13.04
CA GLU A 241 0.12 3.74 13.86
C GLU A 241 -0.62 2.70 13.00
N ILE A 242 -1.19 3.11 11.88
CA ILE A 242 -1.86 2.19 10.94
C ILE A 242 -0.87 1.16 10.37
N ALA A 243 0.34 1.56 9.97
CA ALA A 243 1.34 0.64 9.42
C ALA A 243 1.76 -0.46 10.41
N LEU A 244 1.72 -0.16 11.71
CA LEU A 244 2.09 -1.11 12.76
C LEU A 244 0.99 -2.12 13.11
N GLN A 245 -0.24 -1.93 12.60
CA GLN A 245 -1.36 -2.82 12.88
C GLN A 245 -1.31 -4.09 12.04
N GLU A 246 -1.57 -5.24 12.65
CA GLU A 246 -1.74 -6.53 11.98
C GLU A 246 -3.19 -6.75 11.52
N GLU A 247 -4.13 -6.11 12.19
CA GLU A 247 -5.57 -6.14 11.89
C GLU A 247 -6.27 -4.88 12.41
N ALA A 248 -7.49 -4.64 11.94
CA ALA A 248 -8.36 -3.60 12.46
C ALA A 248 -9.82 -4.06 12.44
N THR A 249 -10.66 -3.46 13.31
CA THR A 249 -12.10 -3.70 13.31
C THR A 249 -12.82 -2.54 12.63
N ILE A 250 -13.49 -2.83 11.52
CA ILE A 250 -14.30 -1.88 10.77
C ILE A 250 -15.78 -2.14 11.07
N SER A 251 -16.53 -1.09 11.33
CA SER A 251 -17.92 -1.18 11.86
C SER A 251 -18.84 -2.12 11.06
N VAL A 252 -18.69 -2.19 9.75
CA VAL A 252 -19.55 -3.01 8.87
C VAL A 252 -18.88 -4.34 8.51
N ALA A 253 -17.57 -4.31 8.28
CA ALA A 253 -16.82 -5.44 7.73
C ALA A 253 -16.31 -6.42 8.82
N GLY A 254 -16.37 -6.03 10.10
CA GLY A 254 -15.74 -6.79 11.17
C GLY A 254 -14.22 -6.65 11.17
N VAL A 255 -13.51 -7.70 11.58
CA VAL A 255 -12.05 -7.71 11.62
C VAL A 255 -11.49 -7.89 10.21
N ILE A 256 -10.62 -6.97 9.81
CA ILE A 256 -9.85 -7.01 8.55
C ILE A 256 -8.38 -7.20 8.85
N PRO A 257 -7.66 -8.11 8.16
CA PRO A 257 -6.22 -8.27 8.32
C PRO A 257 -5.44 -7.19 7.56
N SER A 258 -4.21 -6.96 8.00
CA SER A 258 -3.23 -6.20 7.23
C SER A 258 -2.54 -7.09 6.20
N TYR A 259 -2.69 -6.76 4.91
CA TYR A 259 -1.95 -7.42 3.84
C TYR A 259 -0.48 -6.98 3.76
N ASN A 260 -0.12 -5.94 4.51
CA ASN A 260 1.22 -5.37 4.48
C ASN A 260 2.16 -6.01 5.50
N SER A 261 1.61 -6.55 6.60
CA SER A 261 2.36 -7.03 7.76
C SER A 261 2.96 -8.44 7.61
N PHE A 262 2.66 -9.15 6.52
CA PHE A 262 3.05 -10.57 6.31
C PHE A 262 4.57 -10.82 6.41
N ALA A 263 5.38 -9.80 6.22
CA ALA A 263 6.83 -9.87 6.29
C ALA A 263 7.42 -8.99 7.40
N ASN A 264 6.60 -8.51 8.35
CA ASN A 264 7.08 -7.74 9.49
C ASN A 264 8.04 -8.58 10.35
N GLY A 265 9.00 -7.91 10.97
CA GLY A 265 9.99 -8.53 11.86
C GLY A 265 11.38 -7.94 11.66
N ASP A 266 12.26 -8.15 12.64
CA ASP A 266 13.64 -7.64 12.64
C ASP A 266 13.72 -6.12 12.35
N GLY A 267 12.76 -5.32 12.84
CA GLY A 267 12.66 -3.88 12.63
C GLY A 267 11.91 -3.48 11.36
N MET A 268 11.70 -4.40 10.41
CA MET A 268 10.96 -4.09 9.18
C MET A 268 9.46 -4.03 9.41
N VAL A 269 8.83 -2.99 8.87
CA VAL A 269 7.38 -2.75 8.86
C VAL A 269 6.92 -2.59 7.42
N GLY A 270 5.95 -3.39 7.01
CA GLY A 270 5.32 -3.26 5.70
C GLY A 270 4.38 -2.04 5.66
N ILE A 271 4.63 -1.12 4.74
CA ILE A 271 3.78 0.06 4.54
C ILE A 271 2.65 -0.28 3.58
N LYS A 272 2.98 -0.84 2.41
CA LYS A 272 1.99 -1.14 1.39
C LYS A 272 2.45 -2.22 0.42
N VAL A 273 1.54 -3.17 0.13
CA VAL A 273 1.64 -4.09 -1.01
C VAL A 273 0.76 -3.60 -2.15
N GLY A 274 1.10 -3.97 -3.38
CA GLY A 274 0.26 -3.72 -4.54
C GLY A 274 0.40 -4.80 -5.60
N PHE A 275 -0.66 -4.99 -6.37
CA PHE A 275 -0.67 -5.89 -7.52
C PHE A 275 -1.68 -5.42 -8.55
N THR A 276 -1.26 -5.33 -9.79
CA THR A 276 -2.05 -5.41 -11.02
C THR A 276 -1.25 -6.22 -12.04
N ASP A 277 -1.86 -6.61 -13.14
CA ASP A 277 -1.14 -7.37 -14.17
C ASP A 277 0.01 -6.54 -14.80
N GLU A 278 -0.16 -5.21 -14.89
CA GLU A 278 0.84 -4.30 -15.47
C GLU A 278 1.95 -3.93 -14.47
N ALA A 279 1.62 -3.73 -13.19
CA ALA A 279 2.58 -3.39 -12.16
C ALA A 279 3.33 -4.61 -11.61
N MET A 280 2.81 -5.81 -11.85
CA MET A 280 3.22 -7.02 -11.12
C MET A 280 3.06 -6.83 -9.61
N ARG A 281 3.89 -7.43 -8.75
CA ARG A 281 3.84 -7.20 -7.30
C ARG A 281 4.77 -6.06 -6.95
N THR A 282 4.23 -5.16 -6.13
CA THR A 282 4.96 -4.01 -5.60
C THR A 282 4.95 -4.08 -4.07
N TYR A 283 6.03 -3.67 -3.46
CA TYR A 283 6.14 -3.64 -2.00
C TYR A 283 6.92 -2.42 -1.52
N MET A 284 6.38 -1.75 -0.52
CA MET A 284 7.03 -0.67 0.20
C MET A 284 7.13 -1.08 1.67
N ALA A 285 8.32 -0.99 2.23
CA ALA A 285 8.59 -1.28 3.63
C ALA A 285 9.50 -0.22 4.25
N ALA A 286 9.34 -0.05 5.55
CA ALA A 286 10.24 0.74 6.39
C ALA A 286 11.08 -0.16 7.30
N ASP A 287 12.26 0.34 7.70
CA ASP A 287 12.97 -0.13 8.88
C ASP A 287 13.03 1.01 9.90
N LEU A 288 12.51 0.72 11.10
CA LEU A 288 12.44 1.68 12.20
C LEU A 288 13.68 1.56 13.06
N GLN A 289 14.45 2.63 13.10
CA GLN A 289 15.63 2.72 13.96
C GLN A 289 15.23 3.38 15.28
N TYR A 290 15.50 2.70 16.37
CA TYR A 290 15.15 3.18 17.70
C TYR A 290 16.37 3.77 18.40
N GLY A 291 16.22 4.99 18.95
CA GLY A 291 17.19 5.66 19.81
C GLY A 291 16.49 6.16 21.07
N ASN A 292 17.05 5.90 22.26
CA ASN A 292 16.49 6.34 23.55
C ASN A 292 15.01 6.00 23.78
N GLY A 293 14.52 4.89 23.18
CA GLY A 293 13.14 4.43 23.34
C GLY A 293 12.10 5.09 22.40
N SER A 294 12.55 5.90 21.47
CA SER A 294 11.72 6.49 20.40
C SER A 294 12.26 6.11 19.02
N VAL A 295 11.44 6.29 17.98
CA VAL A 295 11.90 6.18 16.60
C VAL A 295 12.81 7.35 16.29
N ASP A 296 14.09 7.08 16.06
CA ASP A 296 15.14 8.09 15.79
C ASP A 296 15.46 8.21 14.29
N GLY A 297 15.14 7.21 13.51
CA GLY A 297 15.33 7.18 12.07
C GLY A 297 14.41 6.20 11.38
N VAL A 298 14.12 6.50 10.13
CA VAL A 298 13.33 5.63 9.24
C VAL A 298 14.09 5.50 7.94
N SER A 299 14.27 4.28 7.48
CA SER A 299 14.70 4.00 6.11
C SER A 299 13.59 3.29 5.36
N ILE A 300 13.47 3.56 4.08
CA ILE A 300 12.42 3.02 3.21
C ILE A 300 13.07 2.19 2.11
N ALA A 301 12.51 1.02 1.84
CA ALA A 301 12.77 0.25 0.62
C ALA A 301 11.49 0.14 -0.21
N VAL A 302 11.65 0.30 -1.51
CA VAL A 302 10.60 0.10 -2.50
C VAL A 302 11.08 -0.92 -3.53
N VAL A 303 10.24 -1.90 -3.81
CA VAL A 303 10.45 -2.92 -4.86
C VAL A 303 9.23 -2.90 -5.77
N LEU A 304 9.44 -2.70 -7.07
CA LEU A 304 8.42 -2.68 -8.11
C LEU A 304 8.69 -3.80 -9.12
N GLY A 305 7.65 -4.49 -9.59
CA GLY A 305 7.74 -5.46 -10.67
C GLY A 305 8.19 -6.87 -10.26
N ALA A 306 7.96 -7.29 -9.02
CA ALA A 306 8.31 -8.64 -8.57
C ALA A 306 7.31 -9.70 -9.05
N ASP A 307 7.76 -10.93 -9.23
CA ASP A 307 6.90 -12.05 -9.65
C ASP A 307 5.95 -12.52 -8.52
N ASN A 308 6.36 -12.37 -7.27
CA ASN A 308 5.55 -12.71 -6.11
C ASN A 308 5.87 -11.83 -4.90
N PHE A 309 4.98 -11.81 -3.90
CA PHE A 309 5.16 -10.97 -2.71
C PHE A 309 6.29 -11.44 -1.80
N SER A 310 6.60 -12.74 -1.76
CA SER A 310 7.69 -13.26 -0.93
C SER A 310 9.04 -12.74 -1.38
N ASP A 311 9.26 -12.72 -2.70
CA ASP A 311 10.50 -12.18 -3.29
C ASP A 311 10.56 -10.66 -3.06
N ALA A 312 9.46 -9.92 -3.33
CA ALA A 312 9.41 -8.48 -3.09
C ALA A 312 9.78 -8.11 -1.63
N ALA A 313 9.26 -8.88 -0.66
CA ALA A 313 9.56 -8.64 0.76
C ALA A 313 10.98 -9.04 1.15
N SER A 314 11.49 -10.16 0.61
CA SER A 314 12.87 -10.60 0.82
C SER A 314 13.88 -9.59 0.29
N ASP A 315 13.62 -9.08 -0.92
CA ASP A 315 14.47 -8.07 -1.56
C ASP A 315 14.39 -6.73 -0.82
N ALA A 316 13.21 -6.29 -0.41
CA ALA A 316 13.06 -5.09 0.41
C ALA A 316 13.86 -5.19 1.73
N ARG A 317 13.81 -6.35 2.40
CA ARG A 317 14.60 -6.61 3.62
C ARG A 317 16.11 -6.57 3.34
N ALA A 318 16.55 -7.19 2.26
CA ALA A 318 17.97 -7.19 1.88
C ALA A 318 18.46 -5.77 1.55
N ILE A 319 17.64 -4.99 0.83
CA ILE A 319 17.92 -3.59 0.50
C ILE A 319 17.99 -2.74 1.77
N LEU A 320 17.03 -2.85 2.69
CA LEU A 320 17.04 -2.12 3.97
C LEU A 320 18.31 -2.44 4.77
N LYS A 321 18.65 -3.71 4.92
CA LYS A 321 19.84 -4.15 5.67
C LYS A 321 21.14 -3.62 5.04
N ALA A 322 21.29 -3.70 3.73
CA ALA A 322 22.47 -3.22 3.03
C ALA A 322 22.57 -1.70 3.06
N GLY A 323 21.46 -1.00 2.82
CA GLY A 323 21.36 0.45 2.83
C GLY A 323 21.68 1.03 4.20
N ASN A 324 21.11 0.48 5.28
CA ASN A 324 21.40 0.90 6.66
C ASN A 324 22.88 0.68 7.01
N SER A 325 23.48 -0.43 6.56
CA SER A 325 24.90 -0.70 6.76
C SER A 325 25.81 0.26 5.97
N ALA A 326 25.40 0.65 4.79
CA ALA A 326 26.12 1.63 3.98
C ALA A 326 25.99 3.04 4.57
N HIS A 327 24.79 3.40 5.02
CA HIS A 327 24.49 4.67 5.62
C HIS A 327 25.28 4.90 6.92
N SER A 328 25.35 3.91 7.81
CA SER A 328 26.09 4.02 9.07
C SER A 328 27.59 4.26 8.87
N ARG A 329 28.16 3.94 7.70
CA ARG A 329 29.55 4.24 7.34
C ARG A 329 29.74 5.68 6.84
N LEU A 330 28.67 6.33 6.37
CA LEU A 330 28.69 7.71 5.88
C LEU A 330 28.43 8.72 7.00
N ALA A 331 27.76 8.29 8.08
CA ALA A 331 27.53 9.14 9.25
C ALA A 331 28.87 9.39 9.95
N PRO A 332 29.23 10.67 10.28
CA PRO A 332 30.41 10.92 11.11
C PRO A 332 30.23 10.23 12.45
N PRO A 333 31.31 9.74 13.08
CA PRO A 333 31.22 9.20 14.44
C PRO A 333 30.59 10.27 15.36
N LEU A 334 29.63 9.86 16.15
CA LEU A 334 28.99 10.72 17.15
C LEU A 334 30.13 11.26 18.07
N PRO A 335 30.08 12.56 18.41
CA PRO A 335 31.10 13.19 19.29
C PRO A 335 31.11 12.60 20.70
#